data_8b2ea0079d373dd7585dccbb8a12ae35
#
_entry.id   8b2ea0079d373dd7585dccbb8a12ae35
#
_cell.length_a   1.000
_cell.length_b   1.000
_cell.length_c   1.000
_cell.angle_alpha   90.00
_cell.angle_beta   90.00
_cell.angle_gamma   90.00
#
_symmetry.space_group_name_H-M   'P 1'
#
loop_
_entity.id
_entity.type
_entity.pdbx_description
1 polymer ?
#
loop_
_entity_poly.entity_id
_entity_poly.type
_entity_poly.pdbx_seq_one_letter_code
_entity_poly.pdbx_strand_id
1 'polypeptide(L)'
;MATASRSSAAIITESLVRVFNEELSCPICLEELKEPKCLPECAHNVCRACLENMARPSPEIIRCPICRRVTQMPRGGVRALPTNTVLIRLLEATPGRQERLDVQKSLDKSKPVVEEMEKRLNILDHALEKLETNWRKSKEGIYFTANMMIEEIRNQESKLCSDVEEFFGKKQRVLQHQRQNLSTLISNASSCVQTAADVLEKGEVQELTDMAKVLTDQLQEITFMNIEDTEEMTSRCQELVDFFPNHDLQITLERECIGELKTQITEKAASSDGYSTDTANFQLMGQVIKKIGHKGTRNGNFRNPGGVASNENGEIAVTDYFNNRVEVFNERGKFLFKFGKKGNAEGQFIGPTGIAYTRNNKLVVMDSRNYRVQIFDSAGQYLLSFGKRGSNEGEFGLAEGIFVDDDNNILVTDTENNRVQIFLMDGTFVRQFGGRGPEGFDKPLGTVYHKDEFYTSDKGNNCIKVFNRFGAYVRQFGRVGFGTGEFRCPRGITVDSANDFILVCDTENHCIHVYKLDGTHVTKFGTKKTPVGIDLLKGRQVIVSSYYGHCVQILTYL
;
A
#
# COMPACT_ATOMS: atom_id res chain seq x y z
N MET A 1 -34.87 -25.03 28.01
CA MET A 1 -34.04 -26.26 28.10
C MET A 1 -32.62 -25.84 27.82
N ALA A 2 -31.82 -25.73 28.86
CA ALA A 2 -30.44 -25.28 28.78
C ALA A 2 -29.55 -26.49 28.49
N THR A 3 -29.01 -26.56 27.29
CA THR A 3 -27.91 -27.45 27.00
C THR A 3 -26.63 -26.72 27.38
N ALA A 4 -26.08 -27.13 28.52
CA ALA A 4 -24.77 -26.67 28.97
C ALA A 4 -23.71 -27.00 27.91
N SER A 5 -23.15 -25.97 27.29
CA SER A 5 -21.92 -26.08 26.52
C SER A 5 -20.82 -26.48 27.50
N ARG A 6 -20.33 -27.70 27.44
CA ARG A 6 -19.08 -28.08 28.09
C ARG A 6 -18.02 -27.13 27.56
N SER A 7 -17.37 -26.38 28.46
CA SER A 7 -16.32 -25.42 28.10
C SER A 7 -15.23 -26.14 27.32
N SER A 8 -14.68 -25.49 26.31
CA SER A 8 -13.54 -26.00 25.51
C SER A 8 -12.40 -26.53 26.38
N ALA A 9 -12.24 -25.97 27.57
CA ALA A 9 -11.31 -26.40 28.60
C ALA A 9 -11.52 -27.87 29.05
N ALA A 10 -12.74 -28.37 29.19
CA ALA A 10 -13.01 -29.73 29.68
C ALA A 10 -12.72 -30.82 28.62
N ILE A 11 -12.89 -30.50 27.33
CA ILE A 11 -12.57 -31.41 26.22
C ILE A 11 -11.05 -31.49 25.99
N ILE A 12 -10.35 -30.43 26.27
CA ILE A 12 -8.90 -30.31 26.18
C ILE A 12 -8.20 -31.23 27.20
N THR A 13 -8.80 -31.47 28.36
CA THR A 13 -8.19 -32.18 29.48
C THR A 13 -7.97 -33.68 29.26
N GLU A 14 -8.95 -34.37 28.72
CA GLU A 14 -8.83 -35.85 28.49
C GLU A 14 -7.87 -36.18 27.35
N SER A 15 -7.83 -35.38 26.31
CA SER A 15 -6.92 -35.58 25.18
C SER A 15 -5.46 -35.32 25.58
N LEU A 16 -5.22 -34.51 26.57
CA LEU A 16 -3.89 -34.06 26.96
C LEU A 16 -3.12 -35.00 27.86
N VAL A 17 -3.73 -35.61 28.82
CA VAL A 17 -3.06 -36.63 29.63
C VAL A 17 -2.57 -37.78 28.74
N ARG A 18 -3.34 -38.09 27.70
CA ARG A 18 -2.98 -39.13 26.74
C ARG A 18 -1.82 -38.66 25.82
N VAL A 19 -1.89 -37.48 25.26
CA VAL A 19 -0.84 -36.90 24.42
C VAL A 19 0.45 -36.68 25.23
N PHE A 20 0.32 -36.30 26.50
CA PHE A 20 1.47 -36.04 27.38
C PHE A 20 2.25 -37.35 27.67
N ASN A 21 1.55 -38.45 27.90
CA ASN A 21 2.19 -39.77 28.10
C ASN A 21 2.82 -40.29 26.80
N GLU A 22 2.24 -40.04 25.65
CA GLU A 22 2.78 -40.41 24.35
C GLU A 22 4.04 -39.60 23.99
N GLU A 23 4.10 -38.30 24.36
CA GLU A 23 5.23 -37.40 24.10
C GLU A 23 6.45 -37.68 24.99
N LEU A 24 6.26 -38.27 26.17
CA LEU A 24 7.35 -38.62 27.11
C LEU A 24 7.94 -40.00 26.86
N SER A 25 7.35 -40.82 25.98
CA SER A 25 7.85 -42.15 25.67
C SER A 25 8.65 -42.17 24.35
N CYS A 26 9.67 -43.00 24.34
CA CYS A 26 10.48 -43.21 23.15
C CYS A 26 9.71 -44.12 22.14
N PRO A 27 9.55 -43.70 20.89
CA PRO A 27 8.82 -44.50 19.88
C PRO A 27 9.53 -45.78 19.46
N ILE A 28 10.75 -46.04 19.94
CA ILE A 28 11.56 -47.22 19.61
C ILE A 28 11.60 -48.22 20.75
N CYS A 29 12.01 -47.80 21.96
CA CYS A 29 12.08 -48.68 23.12
C CYS A 29 10.79 -48.73 23.93
N LEU A 30 9.83 -47.82 23.64
CA LEU A 30 8.55 -47.68 24.36
C LEU A 30 8.72 -47.36 25.85
N GLU A 31 9.93 -47.04 26.28
CA GLU A 31 10.24 -46.56 27.62
C GLU A 31 10.25 -45.03 27.65
N GLU A 32 10.32 -44.50 28.86
CA GLU A 32 10.54 -43.07 29.08
C GLU A 32 11.80 -42.57 28.36
N LEU A 33 11.73 -41.38 27.75
CA LEU A 33 12.80 -40.83 26.95
C LEU A 33 14.08 -40.61 27.79
N LYS A 34 15.17 -41.24 27.39
CA LYS A 34 16.50 -41.10 27.98
C LYS A 34 17.41 -40.30 27.06
N GLU A 35 17.92 -39.15 27.54
CA GLU A 35 18.70 -38.20 26.76
C GLU A 35 18.02 -37.86 25.40
N PRO A 36 16.82 -37.27 25.44
CA PRO A 36 16.04 -37.09 24.24
C PRO A 36 16.72 -36.17 23.22
N LYS A 37 16.87 -36.68 22.02
CA LYS A 37 17.38 -35.96 20.86
C LYS A 37 16.21 -35.62 19.93
N CYS A 38 16.17 -34.39 19.50
CA CYS A 38 15.18 -33.89 18.57
C CYS A 38 15.67 -34.04 17.13
N LEU A 39 14.85 -34.56 16.23
CA LEU A 39 15.12 -34.60 14.80
C LEU A 39 14.68 -33.28 14.16
N PRO A 40 15.60 -32.44 13.67
CA PRO A 40 15.31 -31.07 13.26
C PRO A 40 14.22 -30.95 12.19
N GLU A 41 14.15 -31.89 11.26
CA GLU A 41 13.22 -31.86 10.12
C GLU A 41 11.76 -32.17 10.50
N CYS A 42 11.54 -32.71 11.71
CA CYS A 42 10.19 -33.11 12.14
C CYS A 42 9.89 -32.88 13.62
N ALA A 43 10.83 -32.40 14.38
CA ALA A 43 10.74 -32.12 15.81
C ALA A 43 10.40 -33.33 16.71
N HIS A 44 10.37 -34.55 16.18
CA HIS A 44 10.15 -35.74 16.98
C HIS A 44 11.34 -36.06 17.86
N ASN A 45 11.07 -36.53 19.09
CA ASN A 45 12.07 -36.85 20.08
C ASN A 45 12.26 -38.36 20.18
N VAL A 46 13.52 -38.80 20.32
CA VAL A 46 13.90 -40.22 20.43
C VAL A 46 15.09 -40.29 21.39
N CYS A 47 15.17 -41.38 22.16
CA CYS A 47 16.32 -41.64 23.01
C CYS A 47 17.64 -41.60 22.22
N ARG A 48 18.70 -40.98 22.77
CA ARG A 48 20.00 -40.94 22.11
C ARG A 48 20.50 -42.33 21.75
N ALA A 49 20.43 -43.29 22.69
CA ALA A 49 20.89 -44.66 22.47
C ALA A 49 20.09 -45.36 21.31
N CYS A 50 18.80 -45.11 21.22
CA CYS A 50 17.96 -45.66 20.13
C CYS A 50 18.37 -45.08 18.78
N LEU A 51 18.65 -43.80 18.71
CA LEU A 51 19.14 -43.14 17.48
C LEU A 51 20.54 -43.61 17.09
N GLU A 52 21.46 -43.79 18.07
CA GLU A 52 22.79 -44.34 17.82
C GLU A 52 22.69 -45.78 17.22
N ASN A 53 21.77 -46.59 17.69
CA ASN A 53 21.51 -47.92 17.15
C ASN A 53 20.93 -47.86 15.71
N MET A 54 20.03 -46.90 15.44
CA MET A 54 19.47 -46.69 14.11
C MET A 54 20.48 -46.17 13.11
N ALA A 55 21.42 -45.37 13.55
CA ALA A 55 22.46 -44.75 12.70
C ALA A 55 23.58 -45.74 12.31
N ARG A 56 23.70 -46.91 12.99
CA ARG A 56 24.77 -47.89 12.68
C ARG A 56 24.80 -48.34 11.21
N PRO A 57 23.65 -48.62 10.55
CA PRO A 57 23.66 -49.08 9.16
C PRO A 57 23.95 -47.95 8.16
N SER A 58 23.64 -46.69 8.49
CA SER A 58 23.80 -45.53 7.62
C SER A 58 24.13 -44.30 8.45
N PRO A 59 25.41 -44.00 8.70
CA PRO A 59 25.80 -42.94 9.63
C PRO A 59 25.54 -41.52 9.13
N GLU A 60 25.20 -41.35 7.85
CA GLU A 60 24.98 -40.04 7.25
C GLU A 60 23.53 -39.53 7.32
N ILE A 61 22.57 -40.44 7.46
CA ILE A 61 21.16 -40.10 7.48
C ILE A 61 20.38 -40.95 8.49
N ILE A 62 19.36 -40.37 9.12
CA ILE A 62 18.38 -41.08 9.93
C ILE A 62 16.99 -40.83 9.40
N ARG A 63 16.17 -41.87 9.34
CA ARG A 63 14.73 -41.75 9.08
C ARG A 63 13.96 -41.75 10.38
N CYS A 64 13.13 -40.69 10.57
CA CYS A 64 12.28 -40.61 11.75
C CYS A 64 11.38 -41.84 11.91
N PRO A 65 11.37 -42.51 13.07
CA PRO A 65 10.54 -43.71 13.29
C PRO A 65 9.03 -43.41 13.28
N ILE A 66 8.64 -42.13 13.51
CA ILE A 66 7.24 -41.70 13.56
C ILE A 66 6.76 -41.27 12.17
N CYS A 67 7.42 -40.29 11.56
CA CYS A 67 6.96 -39.64 10.31
C CYS A 67 7.78 -39.98 9.07
N ARG A 68 8.84 -40.78 9.19
CA ARG A 68 9.75 -41.23 8.13
C ARG A 68 10.55 -40.15 7.42
N ARG A 69 10.46 -38.90 7.86
CA ARG A 69 11.30 -37.81 7.31
C ARG A 69 12.78 -38.13 7.54
N VAL A 70 13.58 -37.73 6.58
CA VAL A 70 15.03 -37.95 6.59
C VAL A 70 15.72 -36.78 7.27
N THR A 71 16.53 -37.07 8.27
CA THR A 71 17.41 -36.09 8.92
C THR A 71 18.85 -36.36 8.48
N GLN A 72 19.53 -35.34 7.98
CA GLN A 72 20.97 -35.38 7.70
C GLN A 72 21.72 -35.37 9.02
N MET A 73 22.67 -36.27 9.18
CA MET A 73 23.45 -36.34 10.40
C MET A 73 24.52 -35.23 10.44
N PRO A 74 24.54 -34.42 11.50
CA PRO A 74 25.56 -33.39 11.65
C PRO A 74 26.96 -34.00 11.87
N ARG A 75 28.01 -33.19 11.60
CA ARG A 75 29.40 -33.57 11.98
C ARG A 75 29.45 -33.79 13.49
N GLY A 76 29.69 -35.00 13.92
CA GLY A 76 29.63 -35.43 15.32
C GLY A 76 28.50 -36.43 15.65
N GLY A 77 27.73 -36.83 14.64
CA GLY A 77 26.74 -37.89 14.72
C GLY A 77 25.53 -37.54 15.60
N VAL A 78 24.89 -38.55 16.18
CA VAL A 78 23.68 -38.41 17.02
C VAL A 78 23.92 -37.49 18.23
N ARG A 79 25.14 -37.44 18.73
CA ARG A 79 25.50 -36.56 19.88
C ARG A 79 25.33 -35.09 19.55
N ALA A 80 25.58 -34.70 18.31
CA ALA A 80 25.47 -33.32 17.84
C ALA A 80 24.03 -32.93 17.47
N LEU A 81 23.07 -33.85 17.44
CA LEU A 81 21.66 -33.52 17.29
C LEU A 81 21.15 -32.67 18.48
N PRO A 82 20.23 -31.74 18.24
CA PRO A 82 19.64 -30.93 19.30
C PRO A 82 19.08 -31.79 20.43
N THR A 83 19.43 -31.42 21.65
CA THR A 83 18.88 -32.06 22.85
C THR A 83 17.64 -31.30 23.29
N ASN A 84 16.53 -31.99 23.47
CA ASN A 84 15.34 -31.37 24.03
C ASN A 84 15.50 -31.16 25.55
N THR A 85 16.06 -30.02 25.91
CA THR A 85 16.34 -29.66 27.33
C THR A 85 15.07 -29.47 28.14
N VAL A 86 13.95 -29.15 27.49
CA VAL A 86 12.62 -29.07 28.11
C VAL A 86 12.21 -30.45 28.59
N LEU A 87 12.22 -31.42 27.70
CA LEU A 87 11.91 -32.82 28.05
C LEU A 87 12.86 -33.38 29.12
N ILE A 88 14.14 -33.04 29.10
CA ILE A 88 15.07 -33.46 30.15
C ILE A 88 14.65 -32.93 31.52
N ARG A 89 14.41 -31.63 31.61
CA ARG A 89 13.98 -31.01 32.88
C ARG A 89 12.63 -31.54 33.35
N LEU A 90 11.77 -31.91 32.41
CA LEU A 90 10.51 -32.57 32.67
C LEU A 90 10.67 -33.96 33.30
N LEU A 91 11.64 -34.72 32.82
CA LEU A 91 11.93 -36.08 33.25
C LEU A 91 12.75 -36.16 34.58
N GLU A 92 13.46 -35.09 34.96
CA GLU A 92 14.29 -35.01 36.18
C GLU A 92 13.52 -34.59 37.44
N ALA A 93 12.20 -34.43 37.37
CA ALA A 93 11.39 -33.86 38.44
C ALA A 93 11.10 -34.84 39.59
N THR A 94 11.44 -34.46 40.80
CA THR A 94 11.23 -35.20 42.04
C THR A 94 10.00 -34.75 42.86
N PRO A 95 9.44 -35.63 43.72
CA PRO A 95 8.14 -35.43 44.37
C PRO A 95 8.09 -34.49 45.55
N GLY A 96 7.12 -33.56 45.59
CA GLY A 96 6.86 -32.73 46.75
C GLY A 96 5.77 -31.67 46.67
N ARG A 97 5.42 -31.11 47.84
CA ARG A 97 4.37 -30.08 48.01
C ARG A 97 4.75 -28.72 47.36
N GLN A 98 6.06 -28.43 47.29
CA GLN A 98 6.58 -27.19 46.71
C GLN A 98 6.36 -27.12 45.21
N GLU A 99 6.48 -28.23 44.52
CA GLU A 99 6.33 -28.34 43.08
C GLU A 99 4.85 -28.13 42.64
N ARG A 100 3.89 -28.57 43.47
CA ARG A 100 2.48 -28.20 43.25
C ARG A 100 2.24 -26.70 43.23
N LEU A 101 2.88 -25.98 44.19
CA LEU A 101 2.80 -24.54 44.29
C LEU A 101 3.47 -23.84 43.10
N ASP A 102 4.60 -24.38 42.61
CA ASP A 102 5.30 -23.81 41.46
C ASP A 102 4.55 -24.07 40.14
N VAL A 103 3.95 -25.25 39.98
CA VAL A 103 3.02 -25.53 38.88
C VAL A 103 1.81 -24.57 38.94
N GLN A 104 1.21 -24.37 40.12
CA GLN A 104 0.08 -23.46 40.27
C GLN A 104 0.46 -22.01 39.91
N LYS A 105 1.64 -21.53 40.39
CA LYS A 105 2.16 -20.20 40.06
C LYS A 105 2.41 -20.04 38.56
N SER A 106 2.96 -21.09 37.93
CA SER A 106 3.21 -21.10 36.49
C SER A 106 1.90 -21.13 35.69
N LEU A 107 0.90 -21.88 36.15
CA LEU A 107 -0.44 -21.93 35.61
C LEU A 107 -1.10 -20.51 35.65
N ASP A 108 -1.06 -19.87 36.81
CA ASP A 108 -1.68 -18.55 36.98
C ASP A 108 -0.99 -17.47 36.15
N LYS A 109 0.33 -17.59 35.92
CA LYS A 109 1.09 -16.73 35.01
C LYS A 109 0.78 -16.99 33.54
N SER A 110 0.48 -18.25 33.19
CA SER A 110 0.23 -18.65 31.80
C SER A 110 -1.17 -18.30 31.32
N LYS A 111 -2.18 -18.28 32.22
CA LYS A 111 -3.56 -17.93 31.87
C LYS A 111 -3.70 -16.59 31.11
N PRO A 112 -3.11 -15.47 31.59
CA PRO A 112 -3.21 -14.20 30.87
C PRO A 112 -2.54 -14.23 29.49
N VAL A 113 -1.46 -15.02 29.36
CA VAL A 113 -0.74 -15.18 28.08
C VAL A 113 -1.63 -15.92 27.07
N VAL A 114 -2.31 -16.99 27.51
CA VAL A 114 -3.25 -17.74 26.66
C VAL A 114 -4.42 -16.84 26.23
N GLU A 115 -5.01 -16.08 27.14
CA GLU A 115 -6.10 -15.15 26.83
C GLU A 115 -5.64 -14.07 25.82
N GLU A 116 -4.41 -13.58 25.95
CA GLU A 116 -3.87 -12.61 25.01
C GLU A 116 -3.57 -13.24 23.65
N MET A 117 -3.09 -14.50 23.61
CA MET A 117 -2.92 -15.25 22.35
C MET A 117 -4.27 -15.50 21.66
N GLU A 118 -5.32 -15.82 22.40
CA GLU A 118 -6.68 -15.99 21.86
C GLU A 118 -7.22 -14.68 21.26
N LYS A 119 -7.00 -13.54 21.94
CA LYS A 119 -7.36 -12.23 21.39
C LYS A 119 -6.64 -11.96 20.08
N ARG A 120 -5.35 -12.28 20.01
CA ARG A 120 -4.53 -12.11 18.80
C ARG A 120 -4.95 -13.04 17.68
N LEU A 121 -5.33 -14.28 18.01
CA LEU A 121 -5.92 -15.20 17.03
C LEU A 121 -7.20 -14.63 16.41
N ASN A 122 -8.09 -14.08 17.24
CA ASN A 122 -9.32 -13.44 16.76
C ASN A 122 -9.03 -12.23 15.83
N ILE A 123 -7.98 -11.46 16.14
CA ILE A 123 -7.53 -10.36 15.27
C ILE A 123 -7.07 -10.90 13.91
N LEU A 124 -6.28 -11.99 13.91
CA LEU A 124 -5.82 -12.64 12.68
C LEU A 124 -6.99 -13.22 11.87
N ASP A 125 -7.97 -13.83 12.54
CA ASP A 125 -9.16 -14.37 11.89
C ASP A 125 -9.98 -13.26 11.22
N HIS A 126 -10.19 -12.16 11.93
CA HIS A 126 -10.87 -10.99 11.36
C HIS A 126 -10.09 -10.37 10.19
N ALA A 127 -8.76 -10.35 10.30
CA ALA A 127 -7.88 -9.89 9.23
C ALA A 127 -7.99 -10.76 7.97
N LEU A 128 -8.07 -12.08 8.13
CA LEU A 128 -8.29 -13.03 7.05
C LEU A 128 -9.64 -12.82 6.36
N GLU A 129 -10.73 -12.70 7.13
CA GLU A 129 -12.07 -12.45 6.59
C GLU A 129 -12.12 -11.12 5.82
N LYS A 130 -11.47 -10.09 6.33
CA LYS A 130 -11.38 -8.78 5.68
C LYS A 130 -10.59 -8.87 4.38
N LEU A 131 -9.47 -9.62 4.38
CA LEU A 131 -8.67 -9.87 3.18
C LEU A 131 -9.48 -10.59 2.10
N GLU A 132 -10.17 -11.68 2.47
CA GLU A 132 -11.04 -12.42 1.56
C GLU A 132 -12.16 -11.56 0.99
N THR A 133 -12.76 -10.73 1.84
CA THR A 133 -13.84 -9.83 1.44
C THR A 133 -13.33 -8.75 0.49
N ASN A 134 -12.19 -8.16 0.77
CA ASN A 134 -11.57 -7.14 -0.07
C ASN A 134 -11.08 -7.74 -1.39
N TRP A 135 -10.51 -8.96 -1.36
CA TRP A 135 -10.12 -9.68 -2.57
C TRP A 135 -11.31 -9.94 -3.50
N ARG A 136 -12.44 -10.41 -2.93
CA ARG A 136 -13.66 -10.67 -3.70
C ARG A 136 -14.18 -9.40 -4.37
N LYS A 137 -14.20 -8.30 -3.61
CA LYS A 137 -14.64 -6.98 -4.11
C LYS A 137 -13.70 -6.41 -5.16
N SER A 138 -12.38 -6.57 -4.97
CA SER A 138 -11.39 -6.12 -5.97
C SER A 138 -11.53 -6.94 -7.25
N LYS A 139 -11.81 -8.24 -7.12
CA LYS A 139 -12.08 -9.11 -8.28
C LYS A 139 -13.33 -8.66 -9.04
N GLU A 140 -14.41 -8.34 -8.33
CA GLU A 140 -15.65 -7.80 -8.91
C GLU A 140 -15.40 -6.43 -9.57
N GLY A 141 -14.62 -5.56 -8.92
CA GLY A 141 -14.21 -4.27 -9.49
C GLY A 141 -13.35 -4.42 -10.74
N ILE A 142 -12.42 -5.39 -10.75
CA ILE A 142 -11.59 -5.70 -11.92
C ILE A 142 -12.45 -6.26 -13.06
N TYR A 143 -13.39 -7.16 -12.77
CA TYR A 143 -14.33 -7.65 -13.78
C TYR A 143 -15.22 -6.54 -14.34
N PHE A 144 -15.65 -5.61 -13.49
CA PHE A 144 -16.42 -4.46 -13.93
C PHE A 144 -15.58 -3.53 -14.82
N THR A 145 -14.34 -3.26 -14.43
CA THR A 145 -13.41 -2.43 -15.21
C THR A 145 -12.96 -3.18 -16.48
N ALA A 146 -12.70 -4.50 -16.38
CA ALA A 146 -12.38 -5.33 -17.54
C ALA A 146 -13.54 -5.44 -18.53
N ASN A 147 -14.78 -5.53 -18.06
CA ASN A 147 -15.95 -5.47 -18.93
C ASN A 147 -16.08 -4.12 -19.65
N MET A 148 -15.52 -3.07 -19.10
CA MET A 148 -15.46 -1.76 -19.76
C MET A 148 -14.32 -1.65 -20.78
N MET A 149 -13.34 -2.54 -20.69
CA MET A 149 -12.15 -2.57 -21.56
C MET A 149 -12.17 -3.73 -22.57
N ILE A 150 -13.30 -4.37 -22.73
CA ILE A 150 -13.47 -5.76 -23.19
C ILE A 150 -13.04 -6.09 -24.62
N GLU A 151 -12.90 -5.22 -25.55
CA GLU A 151 -12.51 -5.71 -26.90
C GLU A 151 -11.00 -5.69 -27.16
N GLU A 152 -10.26 -4.87 -26.47
CA GLU A 152 -8.80 -4.79 -26.62
C GLU A 152 -8.03 -5.52 -25.49
N ILE A 153 -8.70 -5.80 -24.39
CA ILE A 153 -8.09 -6.34 -23.14
C ILE A 153 -8.38 -7.84 -22.94
N ARG A 154 -9.21 -8.50 -23.74
CA ARG A 154 -9.50 -9.94 -23.56
C ARG A 154 -8.25 -10.82 -23.42
N ASN A 155 -7.15 -10.44 -24.08
CA ASN A 155 -5.88 -11.16 -23.96
C ASN A 155 -5.06 -10.77 -22.70
N GLN A 156 -5.35 -9.61 -22.08
CA GLN A 156 -4.65 -9.16 -20.84
C GLN A 156 -5.48 -9.44 -19.59
N GLU A 157 -6.81 -9.57 -19.72
CA GLU A 157 -7.72 -9.87 -18.62
C GLU A 157 -7.35 -11.14 -17.86
N SER A 158 -7.05 -12.21 -18.58
CA SER A 158 -6.65 -13.49 -17.98
C SER A 158 -5.35 -13.38 -17.17
N LYS A 159 -4.39 -12.59 -17.65
CA LYS A 159 -3.12 -12.38 -16.96
C LYS A 159 -3.30 -11.52 -15.72
N LEU A 160 -4.07 -10.44 -15.80
CA LEU A 160 -4.30 -9.53 -14.69
C LEU A 160 -5.07 -10.21 -13.55
N CYS A 161 -6.12 -10.97 -13.88
CA CYS A 161 -6.86 -11.75 -12.89
C CYS A 161 -5.98 -12.82 -12.25
N SER A 162 -5.13 -13.51 -13.04
CA SER A 162 -4.19 -14.50 -12.54
C SER A 162 -3.15 -13.88 -11.58
N ASP A 163 -2.60 -12.73 -11.93
CA ASP A 163 -1.61 -12.03 -11.11
C ASP A 163 -2.23 -11.57 -9.77
N VAL A 164 -3.47 -11.09 -9.80
CA VAL A 164 -4.22 -10.70 -8.59
C VAL A 164 -4.56 -11.91 -7.73
N GLU A 165 -5.05 -13.01 -8.33
CA GLU A 165 -5.36 -14.23 -7.60
C GLU A 165 -4.11 -14.86 -6.96
N GLU A 166 -2.98 -14.86 -7.67
CA GLU A 166 -1.70 -15.34 -7.15
C GLU A 166 -1.25 -14.51 -5.94
N PHE A 167 -1.39 -13.19 -6.03
CA PHE A 167 -1.02 -12.28 -4.96
C PHE A 167 -1.86 -12.49 -3.70
N PHE A 168 -3.20 -12.48 -3.83
CA PHE A 168 -4.09 -12.71 -2.69
C PHE A 168 -3.92 -14.12 -2.12
N GLY A 169 -3.76 -15.13 -2.97
CA GLY A 169 -3.51 -16.51 -2.54
C GLY A 169 -2.20 -16.67 -1.75
N LYS A 170 -1.16 -15.89 -2.06
CA LYS A 170 0.09 -15.87 -1.27
C LYS A 170 -0.15 -15.24 0.10
N LYS A 171 -0.82 -14.10 0.18
CA LYS A 171 -1.11 -13.39 1.44
C LYS A 171 -2.03 -14.20 2.36
N GLN A 172 -3.08 -14.77 1.82
CA GLN A 172 -4.00 -15.63 2.56
C GLN A 172 -3.28 -16.85 3.16
N ARG A 173 -2.40 -17.50 2.39
CA ARG A 173 -1.61 -18.64 2.88
C ARG A 173 -0.69 -18.24 4.05
N VAL A 174 -0.05 -17.07 3.99
CA VAL A 174 0.78 -16.59 5.09
C VAL A 174 -0.05 -16.38 6.36
N LEU A 175 -1.18 -15.68 6.27
CA LEU A 175 -2.04 -15.44 7.42
C LEU A 175 -2.67 -16.72 7.98
N GLN A 176 -3.07 -17.64 7.11
CA GLN A 176 -3.57 -18.97 7.54
C GLN A 176 -2.48 -19.76 8.28
N HIS A 177 -1.24 -19.71 7.80
CA HIS A 177 -0.12 -20.37 8.48
C HIS A 177 0.13 -19.78 9.86
N GLN A 178 0.15 -18.45 10.00
CA GLN A 178 0.31 -17.77 11.29
C GLN A 178 -0.83 -18.11 12.26
N ARG A 179 -2.07 -18.08 11.79
CA ARG A 179 -3.25 -18.51 12.56
C ARG A 179 -3.09 -19.95 13.08
N GLN A 180 -2.64 -20.85 12.22
CA GLN A 180 -2.48 -22.26 12.57
C GLN A 180 -1.38 -22.47 13.64
N ASN A 181 -0.28 -21.74 13.51
CA ASN A 181 0.79 -21.74 14.49
C ASN A 181 0.30 -21.24 15.86
N LEU A 182 -0.37 -20.08 15.90
CA LEU A 182 -0.96 -19.54 17.13
C LEU A 182 -2.02 -20.48 17.73
N SER A 183 -2.88 -21.04 16.92
CA SER A 183 -3.87 -22.02 17.38
C SER A 183 -3.22 -23.24 18.01
N THR A 184 -2.14 -23.72 17.41
CA THR A 184 -1.35 -24.84 17.96
C THR A 184 -0.70 -24.46 19.29
N LEU A 185 -0.12 -23.26 19.37
CA LEU A 185 0.49 -22.76 20.61
C LEU A 185 -0.56 -22.59 21.71
N ILE A 186 -1.72 -22.00 21.40
CA ILE A 186 -2.83 -21.86 22.36
C ILE A 186 -3.35 -23.23 22.81
N SER A 187 -3.51 -24.18 21.88
CA SER A 187 -3.94 -25.53 22.19
C SER A 187 -2.96 -26.23 23.12
N ASN A 188 -1.68 -26.13 22.84
CA ASN A 188 -0.62 -26.71 23.68
C ASN A 188 -0.59 -26.05 25.07
N ALA A 189 -0.64 -24.72 25.11
CA ALA A 189 -0.65 -23.95 26.35
C ALA A 189 -1.89 -24.25 27.20
N SER A 190 -3.07 -24.21 26.59
CA SER A 190 -4.32 -24.54 27.27
C SER A 190 -4.32 -25.97 27.81
N SER A 191 -3.72 -26.85 27.06
CA SER A 191 -3.50 -28.24 27.37
C SER A 191 -2.60 -28.41 28.62
N CYS A 192 -1.46 -27.78 28.65
CA CYS A 192 -0.55 -27.80 29.78
C CYS A 192 -1.22 -27.20 31.04
N VAL A 193 -1.93 -26.08 30.86
CA VAL A 193 -2.66 -25.41 31.95
C VAL A 193 -3.72 -26.33 32.55
N GLN A 194 -4.48 -27.04 31.70
CA GLN A 194 -5.53 -27.93 32.18
C GLN A 194 -4.96 -29.18 32.84
N THR A 195 -3.93 -29.79 32.26
CA THR A 195 -3.26 -30.93 32.86
C THR A 195 -2.68 -30.56 34.23
N ALA A 196 -2.06 -29.38 34.34
CA ALA A 196 -1.55 -28.90 35.62
C ALA A 196 -2.67 -28.69 36.64
N ALA A 197 -3.82 -28.15 36.22
CA ALA A 197 -4.97 -27.97 37.10
C ALA A 197 -5.55 -29.32 37.57
N ASP A 198 -5.68 -30.29 36.69
CA ASP A 198 -6.23 -31.61 37.03
C ASP A 198 -5.28 -32.40 37.94
N VAL A 199 -3.98 -32.33 37.69
CA VAL A 199 -2.97 -32.96 38.54
C VAL A 199 -2.94 -32.32 39.95
N LEU A 200 -3.16 -31.01 40.05
CA LEU A 200 -3.26 -30.31 41.33
C LEU A 200 -4.55 -30.67 42.09
N GLU A 201 -5.65 -30.91 41.38
CA GLU A 201 -6.95 -31.18 42.02
C GLU A 201 -7.15 -32.66 42.39
N LYS A 202 -6.67 -33.58 41.56
CA LYS A 202 -7.03 -34.99 41.63
C LYS A 202 -5.86 -35.99 41.71
N GLY A 203 -4.61 -35.50 41.50
CA GLY A 203 -3.44 -36.37 41.41
C GLY A 203 -3.00 -36.97 42.73
N GLU A 204 -2.61 -38.25 42.69
CA GLU A 204 -1.93 -38.88 43.83
C GLU A 204 -0.52 -38.28 44.02
N VAL A 205 0.02 -38.33 45.27
CA VAL A 205 1.29 -37.70 45.63
C VAL A 205 2.43 -38.14 44.71
N GLN A 206 2.39 -39.36 44.21
CA GLN A 206 3.43 -39.90 43.31
C GLN A 206 3.34 -39.27 41.89
N GLU A 207 2.14 -39.19 41.31
CA GLU A 207 1.93 -38.57 39.99
C GLU A 207 2.26 -37.07 39.99
N LEU A 208 1.88 -36.41 41.07
CA LEU A 208 2.22 -35.02 41.28
C LEU A 208 3.70 -34.76 41.26
N THR A 209 4.44 -35.67 41.80
CA THR A 209 5.87 -35.60 41.92
C THR A 209 6.58 -35.82 40.57
N ASP A 210 6.16 -36.81 39.84
CA ASP A 210 6.77 -37.17 38.55
C ASP A 210 6.45 -36.10 37.48
N MET A 211 5.30 -35.43 37.62
CA MET A 211 4.82 -34.44 36.65
C MET A 211 5.08 -32.98 37.05
N ALA A 212 5.29 -32.69 38.35
CA ALA A 212 5.35 -31.31 38.85
C ALA A 212 6.43 -30.48 38.16
N LYS A 213 7.61 -31.02 38.02
CA LYS A 213 8.71 -30.29 37.37
C LYS A 213 8.47 -30.12 35.88
N VAL A 214 7.94 -31.17 35.24
CA VAL A 214 7.54 -31.18 33.84
C VAL A 214 6.60 -30.04 33.52
N LEU A 215 5.49 -30.00 34.28
CA LEU A 215 4.46 -29.00 34.10
C LEU A 215 4.94 -27.60 34.48
N THR A 216 5.79 -27.50 35.55
CA THR A 216 6.38 -26.23 35.95
C THR A 216 7.25 -25.66 34.82
N ASP A 217 8.13 -26.48 34.25
CA ASP A 217 9.04 -26.04 33.18
C ASP A 217 8.26 -25.69 31.89
N GLN A 218 7.25 -26.46 31.53
CA GLN A 218 6.37 -26.14 30.38
C GLN A 218 5.55 -24.87 30.60
N LEU A 219 4.99 -24.68 31.78
CA LEU A 219 4.22 -23.48 32.12
C LEU A 219 5.13 -22.25 32.24
N GLN A 220 6.37 -22.44 32.67
CA GLN A 220 7.39 -21.39 32.63
C GLN A 220 7.76 -21.03 31.19
N GLU A 221 7.94 -21.99 30.29
CA GLU A 221 8.18 -21.69 28.86
C GLU A 221 7.02 -20.93 28.24
N ILE A 222 5.78 -21.32 28.52
CA ILE A 222 4.58 -20.58 28.07
C ILE A 222 4.57 -19.17 28.67
N THR A 223 4.99 -19.00 29.92
CA THR A 223 5.04 -17.71 30.60
C THR A 223 6.17 -16.83 30.06
N PHE A 224 7.29 -17.44 29.67
CA PHE A 224 8.44 -16.78 29.03
C PHE A 224 8.29 -16.61 27.52
N MET A 225 7.23 -17.19 26.88
CA MET A 225 6.88 -16.80 25.53
C MET A 225 6.69 -15.29 25.51
N ASN A 226 7.62 -14.61 24.88
CA ASN A 226 7.71 -13.16 24.94
C ASN A 226 6.46 -12.57 24.28
N ILE A 227 5.65 -11.85 25.06
CA ILE A 227 4.47 -11.14 24.56
C ILE A 227 4.91 -10.15 23.47
N GLU A 228 6.13 -9.60 23.54
CA GLU A 228 6.72 -8.74 22.51
C GLU A 228 6.86 -9.47 21.16
N ASP A 229 7.27 -10.76 21.16
CA ASP A 229 7.32 -11.54 19.91
C ASP A 229 5.93 -11.76 19.31
N THR A 230 4.91 -11.91 20.16
CA THR A 230 3.52 -12.02 19.69
C THR A 230 2.94 -10.65 19.29
N GLU A 231 3.41 -9.55 19.86
CA GLU A 231 3.09 -8.18 19.42
C GLU A 231 3.73 -7.87 18.08
N GLU A 232 4.99 -8.18 17.89
CA GLU A 232 5.68 -8.03 16.61
C GLU A 232 5.02 -8.89 15.53
N MET A 233 4.64 -10.14 15.86
CA MET A 233 3.90 -11.02 14.93
C MET A 233 2.53 -10.47 14.59
N THR A 234 1.81 -9.89 15.56
CA THR A 234 0.51 -9.25 15.34
C THR A 234 0.66 -8.01 14.48
N SER A 235 1.68 -7.18 14.75
CA SER A 235 2.02 -6.01 13.94
C SER A 235 2.37 -6.41 12.50
N ARG A 236 3.20 -7.43 12.32
CA ARG A 236 3.53 -7.99 10.99
C ARG A 236 2.31 -8.57 10.27
N CYS A 237 1.40 -9.20 11.00
CA CYS A 237 0.15 -9.67 10.40
C CYS A 237 -0.77 -8.51 10.03
N GLN A 238 -0.83 -7.46 10.85
CA GLN A 238 -1.55 -6.24 10.52
C GLN A 238 -0.92 -5.56 9.30
N GLU A 239 0.41 -5.46 9.24
CA GLU A 239 1.13 -4.98 8.06
C GLU A 239 0.87 -5.86 6.82
N LEU A 240 0.73 -7.18 6.97
CA LEU A 240 0.39 -8.09 5.88
C LEU A 240 -1.04 -7.92 5.38
N VAL A 241 -1.98 -7.60 6.27
CA VAL A 241 -3.37 -7.30 5.92
C VAL A 241 -3.47 -5.92 5.32
N ASP A 242 -2.71 -5.02 5.92
CA ASP A 242 -2.63 -3.64 5.52
C ASP A 242 -1.65 -3.47 4.35
N PHE A 243 -0.72 -4.37 4.12
CA PHE A 243 0.25 -4.36 3.04
C PHE A 243 -0.24 -5.15 1.84
N PHE A 244 -0.71 -4.45 0.87
CA PHE A 244 -0.78 -4.93 -0.50
C PHE A 244 0.61 -4.78 -1.15
N PRO A 245 0.96 -5.57 -2.20
CA PRO A 245 2.32 -5.61 -2.77
C PRO A 245 2.86 -4.31 -3.29
N ASN A 246 2.04 -3.34 -3.32
CA ASN A 246 2.42 -1.94 -3.29
C ASN A 246 1.93 -1.42 -1.94
N HIS A 247 2.83 -0.95 -1.09
CA HIS A 247 2.48 -0.14 0.09
C HIS A 247 1.45 0.94 -0.27
N ASP A 248 1.49 1.35 -1.50
CA ASP A 248 0.59 2.29 -2.14
C ASP A 248 -0.81 1.75 -2.47
N LEU A 249 -0.94 0.45 -2.81
CA LEU A 249 -2.27 -0.16 -3.01
C LEU A 249 -3.03 -0.22 -1.69
N GLN A 250 -2.33 -0.29 -0.55
CA GLN A 250 -2.90 -0.25 0.78
C GLN A 250 -3.48 1.13 1.10
N ILE A 251 -2.70 2.19 0.90
CA ILE A 251 -3.17 3.57 1.13
C ILE A 251 -4.36 3.86 0.22
N THR A 252 -4.32 3.39 -1.02
CA THR A 252 -5.39 3.50 -2.01
C THR A 252 -6.60 2.65 -1.63
N LEU A 253 -6.42 1.41 -1.15
CA LEU A 253 -7.51 0.56 -0.66
C LEU A 253 -8.11 1.06 0.67
N GLU A 254 -7.32 1.62 1.58
CA GLU A 254 -7.83 2.17 2.84
C GLU A 254 -8.47 3.54 2.66
N ARG A 255 -7.88 4.44 1.88
CA ARG A 255 -8.37 5.82 1.76
C ARG A 255 -9.36 6.04 0.61
N GLU A 256 -9.17 5.39 -0.51
CA GLU A 256 -9.93 5.71 -1.73
C GLU A 256 -10.69 4.51 -2.30
N CYS A 257 -10.05 3.35 -2.51
CA CYS A 257 -10.76 2.21 -3.09
C CYS A 257 -11.71 1.51 -2.10
N ILE A 258 -11.36 1.38 -0.82
CA ILE A 258 -12.29 0.78 0.17
C ILE A 258 -13.36 1.80 0.55
N GLY A 259 -13.02 3.08 0.64
CA GLY A 259 -13.98 4.16 0.87
C GLY A 259 -14.92 4.35 -0.32
N GLU A 260 -14.39 4.49 -1.54
CA GLU A 260 -15.18 4.65 -2.76
C GLU A 260 -15.87 3.36 -3.21
N LEU A 261 -15.23 2.19 -3.10
CA LEU A 261 -15.90 0.90 -3.31
C LEU A 261 -16.99 0.65 -2.26
N LYS A 262 -16.81 1.05 -0.99
CA LYS A 262 -17.90 1.02 -0.01
C LYS A 262 -19.06 1.95 -0.41
N THR A 263 -18.77 3.15 -0.87
CA THR A 263 -19.77 4.11 -1.32
C THR A 263 -20.45 3.62 -2.59
N GLN A 264 -19.73 3.15 -3.58
CA GLN A 264 -20.28 2.61 -4.83
C GLN A 264 -21.02 1.29 -4.64
N ILE A 265 -20.59 0.43 -3.71
CA ILE A 265 -21.28 -0.84 -3.39
C ILE A 265 -22.55 -0.57 -2.58
N THR A 266 -22.55 0.41 -1.65
CA THR A 266 -23.77 0.81 -0.93
C THR A 266 -24.77 1.52 -1.84
N GLU A 267 -24.32 2.32 -2.79
CA GLU A 267 -25.20 2.96 -3.79
C GLU A 267 -25.75 1.95 -4.81
N LYS A 268 -24.97 0.93 -5.22
CA LYS A 268 -25.42 -0.13 -6.15
C LYS A 268 -26.22 -1.25 -5.49
N ALA A 269 -26.00 -1.56 -4.21
CA ALA A 269 -26.87 -2.46 -3.47
C ALA A 269 -28.28 -1.89 -3.26
N ALA A 270 -28.45 -0.58 -3.41
CA ALA A 270 -29.75 0.10 -3.39
C ALA A 270 -30.42 0.18 -4.79
N SER A 271 -29.72 -0.22 -5.86
CA SER A 271 -30.23 -0.19 -7.24
C SER A 271 -30.02 -1.52 -7.98
N SER A 272 -30.52 -2.61 -7.39
CA SER A 272 -30.46 -3.94 -8.02
C SER A 272 -31.58 -4.12 -9.05
N ASP A 273 -31.52 -3.40 -10.14
CA ASP A 273 -32.18 -3.83 -11.38
C ASP A 273 -31.54 -3.14 -12.59
N GLY A 274 -30.82 -3.92 -13.38
CA GLY A 274 -30.40 -3.49 -14.70
C GLY A 274 -28.91 -3.51 -15.01
N TYR A 275 -28.32 -4.67 -15.23
CA TYR A 275 -27.07 -4.80 -15.97
C TYR A 275 -27.28 -4.41 -17.44
N SER A 276 -26.93 -3.19 -17.78
CA SER A 276 -26.69 -2.82 -19.17
C SER A 276 -25.17 -2.72 -19.39
N THR A 277 -24.70 -3.43 -20.37
CA THR A 277 -23.31 -3.59 -20.79
C THR A 277 -22.71 -2.26 -21.25
N ASP A 278 -21.81 -1.71 -20.47
CA ASP A 278 -21.13 -0.42 -20.70
C ASP A 278 -19.94 -0.51 -21.70
N THR A 279 -20.10 -1.22 -22.80
CA THR A 279 -19.19 -1.07 -23.97
C THR A 279 -19.28 0.34 -24.61
N ALA A 280 -20.23 1.15 -24.18
CA ALA A 280 -20.43 2.51 -24.64
C ALA A 280 -19.44 3.54 -24.08
N ASN A 281 -18.82 3.30 -22.91
CA ASN A 281 -18.03 4.33 -22.23
C ASN A 281 -16.64 4.58 -22.86
N PHE A 282 -15.98 3.57 -23.43
CA PHE A 282 -14.72 3.76 -24.16
C PHE A 282 -14.88 4.54 -25.47
N GLN A 283 -16.02 4.45 -26.14
CA GLN A 283 -16.32 5.26 -27.34
C GLN A 283 -16.56 6.73 -26.99
N LEU A 284 -16.77 7.08 -25.73
CA LEU A 284 -17.06 8.43 -25.27
C LEU A 284 -15.83 9.18 -24.75
N MET A 285 -14.66 8.52 -24.55
CA MET A 285 -13.44 9.19 -24.08
C MET A 285 -13.01 10.30 -25.04
N GLY A 286 -12.65 11.44 -24.46
CA GLY A 286 -12.22 12.62 -25.22
C GLY A 286 -13.34 13.40 -25.87
N GLN A 287 -14.61 13.07 -25.63
CA GLN A 287 -15.70 13.92 -26.09
C GLN A 287 -15.73 15.24 -25.33
N VAL A 288 -15.81 16.34 -26.05
CA VAL A 288 -15.92 17.66 -25.45
C VAL A 288 -17.31 17.85 -24.87
N ILE A 289 -17.42 17.78 -23.56
CA ILE A 289 -18.67 18.06 -22.84
C ILE A 289 -18.95 19.57 -22.86
N LYS A 290 -17.91 20.35 -22.61
CA LYS A 290 -18.00 21.80 -22.47
C LYS A 290 -16.76 22.48 -23.02
N LYS A 291 -16.95 23.61 -23.67
CA LYS A 291 -15.89 24.56 -24.01
C LYS A 291 -16.13 25.86 -23.26
N ILE A 292 -15.09 26.36 -22.57
CA ILE A 292 -15.11 27.61 -21.84
C ILE A 292 -14.20 28.59 -22.57
N GLY A 293 -14.76 29.73 -22.93
CA GLY A 293 -14.02 30.87 -23.47
C GLY A 293 -13.65 30.79 -24.96
N HIS A 294 -13.16 31.91 -25.41
CA HIS A 294 -12.58 32.17 -26.72
C HIS A 294 -11.55 33.28 -26.60
N LYS A 295 -10.89 33.66 -27.69
CA LYS A 295 -9.88 34.71 -27.67
C LYS A 295 -10.48 36.05 -27.24
N GLY A 296 -9.96 36.63 -26.15
CA GLY A 296 -10.45 37.93 -25.67
C GLY A 296 -9.92 38.33 -24.30
N THR A 297 -10.43 39.45 -23.80
CA THR A 297 -10.06 40.05 -22.50
C THR A 297 -11.25 40.14 -21.52
N ARG A 298 -12.47 39.88 -21.99
CA ARG A 298 -13.67 39.88 -21.14
C ARG A 298 -13.64 38.68 -20.17
N ASN A 299 -14.47 38.72 -19.15
CA ASN A 299 -14.61 37.60 -18.22
C ASN A 299 -15.01 36.33 -18.97
N GLY A 300 -14.35 35.23 -18.65
CA GLY A 300 -14.56 33.95 -19.29
C GLY A 300 -13.88 33.82 -20.67
N ASN A 301 -13.09 34.79 -21.11
CA ASN A 301 -12.32 34.72 -22.37
C ASN A 301 -10.82 34.82 -22.08
N PHE A 302 -10.02 34.17 -22.89
CA PHE A 302 -8.59 33.99 -22.62
C PHE A 302 -7.71 34.51 -23.76
N ARG A 303 -6.49 34.90 -23.36
CA ARG A 303 -5.37 35.07 -24.29
C ARG A 303 -4.25 34.14 -23.93
N ASN A 304 -4.29 32.94 -24.56
CA ASN A 304 -3.35 31.84 -24.33
C ASN A 304 -3.39 31.34 -22.87
N PRO A 305 -4.46 30.64 -22.48
CA PRO A 305 -4.54 30.03 -21.14
C PRO A 305 -3.44 29.01 -20.96
N GLY A 306 -2.77 29.04 -19.80
CA GLY A 306 -1.67 28.17 -19.42
C GLY A 306 -2.14 27.00 -18.56
N GLY A 307 -1.83 27.02 -17.26
CA GLY A 307 -2.23 26.02 -16.30
C GLY A 307 -3.73 26.04 -16.00
N VAL A 308 -4.24 24.88 -15.64
CA VAL A 308 -5.56 24.67 -15.06
C VAL A 308 -5.45 23.84 -13.80
N ALA A 309 -6.31 24.10 -12.84
CA ALA A 309 -6.43 23.31 -11.61
C ALA A 309 -7.89 23.24 -11.17
N SER A 310 -8.27 22.16 -10.53
CA SER A 310 -9.57 21.98 -9.90
C SER A 310 -9.45 21.69 -8.41
N ASN A 311 -10.51 21.97 -7.65
CA ASN A 311 -10.60 21.63 -6.25
C ASN A 311 -11.74 20.66 -5.97
N GLU A 312 -11.84 20.21 -4.71
CA GLU A 312 -12.89 19.30 -4.28
C GLU A 312 -14.32 19.88 -4.38
N ASN A 313 -14.47 21.19 -4.48
CA ASN A 313 -15.75 21.85 -4.70
C ASN A 313 -16.14 21.88 -6.18
N GLY A 314 -15.26 21.41 -7.09
CA GLY A 314 -15.45 21.46 -8.53
C GLY A 314 -15.16 22.84 -9.13
N GLU A 315 -14.52 23.76 -8.39
CA GLU A 315 -14.07 25.02 -8.94
C GLU A 315 -12.87 24.81 -9.86
N ILE A 316 -12.84 25.52 -10.98
CA ILE A 316 -11.80 25.44 -12.00
C ILE A 316 -11.06 26.78 -12.04
N ALA A 317 -9.79 26.78 -11.72
CA ALA A 317 -8.92 27.94 -11.84
C ALA A 317 -8.04 27.85 -13.08
N VAL A 318 -7.89 28.95 -13.81
CA VAL A 318 -7.18 29.02 -15.10
C VAL A 318 -6.25 30.23 -15.11
N THR A 319 -4.97 30.02 -15.40
CA THR A 319 -4.04 31.10 -15.66
C THR A 319 -4.22 31.65 -17.07
N ASP A 320 -4.44 32.94 -17.21
CA ASP A 320 -4.62 33.62 -18.48
C ASP A 320 -3.36 34.42 -18.83
N TYR A 321 -2.41 33.75 -19.46
CA TYR A 321 -1.01 34.15 -19.61
C TYR A 321 -0.82 35.59 -20.11
N PHE A 322 -1.39 35.95 -21.26
CA PHE A 322 -1.22 37.30 -21.83
C PHE A 322 -2.17 38.36 -21.23
N ASN A 323 -3.24 37.93 -20.57
CA ASN A 323 -4.09 38.85 -19.82
C ASN A 323 -3.57 39.09 -18.38
N ASN A 324 -2.54 38.33 -17.95
CA ASN A 324 -1.86 38.47 -16.64
C ASN A 324 -2.83 38.40 -15.46
N ARG A 325 -3.68 37.37 -15.45
CA ARG A 325 -4.71 37.14 -14.44
C ARG A 325 -4.98 35.66 -14.23
N VAL A 326 -5.70 35.34 -13.19
CA VAL A 326 -6.35 34.04 -12.98
C VAL A 326 -7.86 34.24 -13.06
N GLU A 327 -8.57 33.36 -13.73
CA GLU A 327 -10.02 33.29 -13.75
C GLU A 327 -10.50 31.98 -13.10
N VAL A 328 -11.56 32.08 -12.29
CA VAL A 328 -12.14 30.95 -11.57
C VAL A 328 -13.57 30.74 -12.06
N PHE A 329 -13.91 29.47 -12.29
CA PHE A 329 -15.19 28.99 -12.79
C PHE A 329 -15.74 27.92 -11.86
N ASN A 330 -17.05 27.67 -11.90
CA ASN A 330 -17.63 26.49 -11.27
C ASN A 330 -17.48 25.25 -12.17
N GLU A 331 -17.85 24.06 -11.66
CA GLU A 331 -17.82 22.78 -12.37
C GLU A 331 -18.55 22.79 -13.73
N ARG A 332 -19.56 23.66 -13.89
CA ARG A 332 -20.31 23.84 -15.13
C ARG A 332 -19.68 24.84 -16.08
N GLY A 333 -18.48 25.34 -15.76
CA GLY A 333 -17.77 26.34 -16.56
C GLY A 333 -18.41 27.73 -16.56
N LYS A 334 -19.19 28.08 -15.54
CA LYS A 334 -19.71 29.44 -15.34
C LYS A 334 -18.66 30.26 -14.60
N PHE A 335 -18.32 31.42 -15.13
CA PHE A 335 -17.40 32.37 -14.49
C PHE A 335 -17.89 32.75 -13.08
N LEU A 336 -17.00 32.69 -12.11
CA LEU A 336 -17.22 33.10 -10.73
C LEU A 336 -16.55 34.43 -10.42
N PHE A 337 -15.22 34.48 -10.47
CA PHE A 337 -14.42 35.65 -10.21
C PHE A 337 -13.07 35.60 -10.92
N LYS A 338 -12.32 36.65 -10.85
CA LYS A 338 -10.93 36.75 -11.32
C LYS A 338 -10.11 37.59 -10.39
N PHE A 339 -8.81 37.37 -10.42
CA PHE A 339 -7.85 38.20 -9.71
C PHE A 339 -6.55 38.38 -10.51
N GLY A 340 -5.75 39.33 -10.09
CA GLY A 340 -4.52 39.69 -10.79
C GLY A 340 -4.69 40.69 -11.92
N LYS A 341 -3.60 41.36 -12.20
CA LYS A 341 -3.40 42.32 -13.29
C LYS A 341 -1.93 42.37 -13.65
N LYS A 342 -1.59 42.94 -14.80
CA LYS A 342 -0.19 43.10 -15.24
C LYS A 342 0.62 43.91 -14.25
N GLY A 343 1.77 43.39 -13.81
CA GLY A 343 2.72 44.06 -12.95
C GLY A 343 3.57 43.13 -12.12
N ASN A 344 4.42 43.70 -11.25
CA ASN A 344 5.36 42.98 -10.38
C ASN A 344 5.08 43.14 -8.88
N ALA A 345 4.09 43.98 -8.50
CA ALA A 345 3.68 44.11 -7.11
C ALA A 345 2.95 42.83 -6.62
N GLU A 346 2.64 42.77 -5.34
CA GLU A 346 1.86 41.72 -4.72
C GLU A 346 0.49 41.55 -5.40
N GLY A 347 0.09 40.32 -5.70
CA GLY A 347 -1.14 40.02 -6.41
C GLY A 347 -1.17 40.40 -7.88
N GLN A 348 -0.07 40.92 -8.45
CA GLN A 348 0.08 41.24 -9.88
C GLN A 348 0.90 40.14 -10.57
N PHE A 349 0.72 39.95 -11.87
CA PHE A 349 1.37 38.89 -12.64
C PHE A 349 2.05 39.45 -13.91
N ILE A 350 3.11 38.76 -14.34
CA ILE A 350 3.62 38.84 -15.70
C ILE A 350 3.73 37.39 -16.25
N GLY A 351 2.81 37.02 -17.12
CA GLY A 351 2.77 35.67 -17.73
C GLY A 351 2.62 34.54 -16.70
N PRO A 352 1.52 34.49 -15.96
CA PRO A 352 1.27 33.35 -15.05
C PRO A 352 1.10 32.05 -15.84
N THR A 353 1.75 30.96 -15.37
CA THR A 353 1.79 29.66 -16.06
C THR A 353 1.14 28.58 -15.23
N GLY A 354 1.86 27.86 -14.37
CA GLY A 354 1.35 26.80 -13.52
C GLY A 354 0.43 27.31 -12.43
N ILE A 355 -0.55 26.51 -12.06
CA ILE A 355 -1.48 26.77 -10.97
C ILE A 355 -1.88 25.45 -10.31
N ALA A 356 -2.04 25.46 -9.01
CA ALA A 356 -2.57 24.34 -8.25
C ALA A 356 -3.45 24.83 -7.09
N TYR A 357 -4.42 24.02 -6.71
CA TYR A 357 -5.13 24.17 -5.45
C TYR A 357 -4.43 23.38 -4.34
N THR A 358 -4.47 23.93 -3.13
CA THR A 358 -4.18 23.19 -1.91
C THR A 358 -5.45 22.51 -1.39
N ARG A 359 -5.33 21.54 -0.50
CA ARG A 359 -6.49 20.93 0.18
C ARG A 359 -7.39 21.94 0.91
N ASN A 360 -6.81 23.05 1.36
CA ASN A 360 -7.54 24.14 2.03
C ASN A 360 -8.04 25.21 1.04
N ASN A 361 -8.16 24.87 -0.25
CA ASN A 361 -8.64 25.74 -1.32
C ASN A 361 -7.82 27.03 -1.53
N LYS A 362 -6.57 27.09 -1.06
CA LYS A 362 -5.66 28.16 -1.46
C LYS A 362 -5.19 27.91 -2.89
N LEU A 363 -4.86 28.98 -3.60
CA LEU A 363 -4.33 28.93 -4.96
C LEU A 363 -2.84 29.24 -4.94
N VAL A 364 -2.04 28.36 -5.52
CA VAL A 364 -0.60 28.51 -5.71
C VAL A 364 -0.35 28.76 -7.20
N VAL A 365 0.25 29.89 -7.56
CA VAL A 365 0.40 30.34 -8.95
C VAL A 365 1.85 30.63 -9.26
N MET A 366 2.37 30.07 -10.35
CA MET A 366 3.68 30.44 -10.90
C MET A 366 3.58 31.72 -11.72
N ASP A 367 4.17 32.78 -11.22
CA ASP A 367 4.32 34.07 -11.90
C ASP A 367 5.64 34.06 -12.67
N SER A 368 5.66 33.35 -13.79
CA SER A 368 6.86 32.85 -14.45
C SER A 368 7.84 33.96 -14.84
N ARG A 369 7.36 35.08 -15.40
CA ARG A 369 8.20 36.16 -15.84
C ARG A 369 8.62 37.13 -14.72
N ASN A 370 7.99 37.01 -13.55
CA ASN A 370 8.44 37.65 -12.31
C ASN A 370 9.33 36.71 -11.47
N TYR A 371 9.57 35.46 -11.94
CA TYR A 371 10.44 34.45 -11.30
C TYR A 371 10.05 34.16 -9.86
N ARG A 372 8.74 34.07 -9.57
CA ARG A 372 8.22 33.83 -8.22
C ARG A 372 6.98 32.98 -8.22
N VAL A 373 6.73 32.33 -7.09
CA VAL A 373 5.45 31.73 -6.76
C VAL A 373 4.65 32.72 -5.92
N GLN A 374 3.36 32.83 -6.18
CA GLN A 374 2.43 33.60 -5.35
C GLN A 374 1.33 32.71 -4.82
N ILE A 375 0.95 32.89 -3.57
CA ILE A 375 -0.11 32.14 -2.89
C ILE A 375 -1.26 33.08 -2.56
N PHE A 376 -2.47 32.63 -2.84
CA PHE A 376 -3.72 33.36 -2.64
C PHE A 376 -4.69 32.51 -1.80
N ASP A 377 -5.61 33.16 -1.13
CA ASP A 377 -6.74 32.50 -0.50
C ASP A 377 -7.78 32.05 -1.55
N SER A 378 -8.85 31.39 -1.10
CA SER A 378 -9.94 30.90 -1.96
C SER A 378 -10.73 32.02 -2.64
N ALA A 379 -10.63 33.28 -2.19
CA ALA A 379 -11.24 34.45 -2.79
C ALA A 379 -10.30 35.22 -3.75
N GLY A 380 -9.06 34.71 -3.94
CA GLY A 380 -8.05 35.33 -4.79
C GLY A 380 -7.33 36.50 -4.13
N GLN A 381 -7.38 36.65 -2.80
CA GLN A 381 -6.61 37.65 -2.07
C GLN A 381 -5.17 37.15 -1.86
N TYR A 382 -4.21 38.02 -2.11
CA TYR A 382 -2.78 37.72 -1.93
C TYR A 382 -2.46 37.36 -0.47
N LEU A 383 -1.68 36.33 -0.27
CA LEU A 383 -1.20 35.91 1.04
C LEU A 383 0.31 36.07 1.20
N LEU A 384 1.08 35.49 0.28
CA LEU A 384 2.54 35.59 0.30
C LEU A 384 3.14 35.29 -1.08
N SER A 385 4.41 35.58 -1.26
CA SER A 385 5.17 35.16 -2.43
C SER A 385 6.62 34.85 -2.06
N PHE A 386 7.24 33.97 -2.83
CA PHE A 386 8.64 33.60 -2.68
C PHE A 386 9.29 33.36 -4.04
N GLY A 387 10.61 33.38 -4.05
CA GLY A 387 11.39 33.21 -5.27
C GLY A 387 11.89 34.50 -5.87
N LYS A 388 12.92 34.42 -6.67
CA LYS A 388 13.53 35.47 -7.48
C LYS A 388 14.29 34.87 -8.65
N ARG A 389 14.70 35.68 -9.60
CA ARG A 389 15.48 35.22 -10.75
C ARG A 389 16.84 34.68 -10.34
N GLY A 390 17.20 33.50 -10.82
CA GLY A 390 18.50 32.87 -10.63
C GLY A 390 18.50 31.37 -10.77
N SER A 391 19.58 30.72 -10.30
CA SER A 391 19.79 29.30 -10.37
C SER A 391 20.16 28.64 -9.04
N ASN A 392 20.29 29.42 -7.95
CA ASN A 392 20.50 28.90 -6.62
C ASN A 392 19.21 28.26 -6.04
N GLU A 393 19.30 27.70 -4.86
CA GLU A 393 18.15 27.20 -4.10
C GLU A 393 17.16 28.32 -3.82
N GLY A 394 15.87 28.08 -4.09
CA GLY A 394 14.82 29.08 -3.96
C GLY A 394 14.83 30.18 -5.04
N GLU A 395 15.74 30.14 -6.01
CA GLU A 395 15.72 31.01 -7.19
C GLU A 395 15.15 30.23 -8.39
N PHE A 396 14.58 30.95 -9.34
CA PHE A 396 13.95 30.38 -10.52
C PHE A 396 14.52 30.96 -11.83
N GLY A 397 14.65 30.10 -12.83
CA GLY A 397 14.60 30.53 -14.23
C GLY A 397 13.14 30.73 -14.66
N LEU A 398 12.86 30.61 -15.96
CA LEU A 398 11.46 30.54 -16.42
C LEU A 398 10.84 29.23 -15.99
N ALA A 399 10.22 29.20 -14.83
CA ALA A 399 9.51 28.03 -14.32
C ALA A 399 8.09 28.01 -14.89
N GLU A 400 7.58 26.81 -15.23
CA GLU A 400 6.26 26.68 -15.83
C GLU A 400 5.27 25.86 -14.98
N GLY A 401 5.68 24.72 -14.39
CA GLY A 401 4.80 23.84 -13.65
C GLY A 401 4.71 24.13 -12.16
N ILE A 402 3.53 23.97 -11.61
CA ILE A 402 3.24 23.94 -10.16
C ILE A 402 2.38 22.71 -9.87
N PHE A 403 2.74 22.03 -8.81
CA PHE A 403 1.92 20.98 -8.20
C PHE A 403 1.97 21.15 -6.69
N VAL A 404 0.92 20.77 -6.00
CA VAL A 404 0.87 20.73 -4.53
C VAL A 404 0.54 19.30 -4.14
N ASP A 405 1.41 18.68 -3.35
CA ASP A 405 1.22 17.31 -2.89
C ASP A 405 0.24 17.24 -1.70
N ASP A 406 -0.05 16.03 -1.27
CA ASP A 406 -0.95 15.75 -0.16
C ASP A 406 -0.49 16.32 1.19
N ASP A 407 0.82 16.51 1.36
CA ASP A 407 1.43 17.10 2.55
C ASP A 407 1.50 18.64 2.45
N ASN A 408 0.90 19.22 1.41
CA ASN A 408 0.96 20.64 1.05
C ASN A 408 2.37 21.16 0.74
N ASN A 409 3.29 20.30 0.25
CA ASN A 409 4.51 20.79 -0.33
C ASN A 409 4.26 21.32 -1.74
N ILE A 410 4.93 22.41 -2.09
CA ILE A 410 4.83 23.02 -3.41
C ILE A 410 5.99 22.52 -4.27
N LEU A 411 5.67 21.85 -5.34
CA LEU A 411 6.61 21.40 -6.36
C LEU A 411 6.65 22.44 -7.49
N VAL A 412 7.81 22.99 -7.76
CA VAL A 412 8.03 23.97 -8.84
C VAL A 412 8.91 23.36 -9.91
N THR A 413 8.37 23.19 -11.11
CA THR A 413 9.16 22.74 -12.27
C THR A 413 9.89 23.94 -12.88
N ASP A 414 11.17 24.05 -12.56
CA ASP A 414 12.06 25.13 -12.95
C ASP A 414 12.68 24.83 -14.33
N THR A 415 11.90 25.07 -15.37
CA THR A 415 12.12 24.67 -16.74
C THR A 415 13.47 25.09 -17.31
N GLU A 416 13.84 26.36 -17.12
CA GLU A 416 15.10 26.89 -17.68
C GLU A 416 16.33 26.35 -16.95
N ASN A 417 16.21 26.04 -15.66
CA ASN A 417 17.27 25.44 -14.85
C ASN A 417 17.28 23.90 -14.90
N ASN A 418 16.35 23.26 -15.61
CA ASN A 418 16.25 21.80 -15.78
C ASN A 418 16.15 21.04 -14.44
N ARG A 419 15.35 21.54 -13.50
CA ARG A 419 15.17 20.92 -12.18
C ARG A 419 13.74 21.03 -11.67
N VAL A 420 13.45 20.30 -10.63
CA VAL A 420 12.26 20.47 -9.80
C VAL A 420 12.71 20.87 -8.41
N GLN A 421 12.12 21.92 -7.86
CA GLN A 421 12.34 22.38 -6.49
C GLN A 421 11.10 22.17 -5.65
N ILE A 422 11.28 21.78 -4.38
CA ILE A 422 10.22 21.51 -3.42
C ILE A 422 10.29 22.54 -2.29
N PHE A 423 9.14 23.09 -1.94
CA PHE A 423 8.99 24.12 -0.92
C PHE A 423 7.86 23.78 0.05
N LEU A 424 7.97 24.26 1.28
CA LEU A 424 6.83 24.33 2.19
C LEU A 424 5.88 25.47 1.78
N MET A 425 4.68 25.48 2.36
CA MET A 425 3.65 26.49 2.08
C MET A 425 4.04 27.93 2.48
N ASP A 426 5.04 28.10 3.33
CA ASP A 426 5.60 29.41 3.71
C ASP A 426 6.71 29.88 2.76
N GLY A 427 7.05 29.10 1.73
CA GLY A 427 8.11 29.36 0.78
C GLY A 427 9.50 28.89 1.21
N THR A 428 9.61 28.17 2.32
CA THR A 428 10.87 27.56 2.75
C THR A 428 11.29 26.48 1.77
N PHE A 429 12.52 26.59 1.22
CA PHE A 429 13.11 25.58 0.35
C PHE A 429 13.37 24.29 1.14
N VAL A 430 12.95 23.16 0.59
CA VAL A 430 13.16 21.84 1.19
C VAL A 430 14.29 21.11 0.49
N ARG A 431 14.19 20.94 -0.83
CA ARG A 431 15.17 20.24 -1.66
C ARG A 431 14.88 20.42 -3.14
N GLN A 432 15.78 19.90 -3.97
CA GLN A 432 15.62 19.86 -5.42
C GLN A 432 16.12 18.52 -5.98
N PHE A 433 15.70 18.22 -7.20
CA PHE A 433 16.19 17.07 -7.95
C PHE A 433 16.19 17.36 -9.46
N GLY A 434 16.85 16.49 -10.22
CA GLY A 434 17.03 16.65 -11.65
C GLY A 434 18.38 17.29 -11.97
N GLY A 435 18.43 18.21 -12.91
CA GLY A 435 19.63 18.79 -13.48
C GLY A 435 19.84 18.31 -14.91
N ARG A 436 20.95 18.73 -15.55
CA ARG A 436 21.30 18.28 -16.92
C ARG A 436 22.04 16.96 -16.89
N GLY A 437 21.88 16.16 -17.93
CA GLY A 437 22.58 14.89 -18.09
C GLY A 437 21.66 13.77 -18.59
N PRO A 438 22.18 12.55 -18.77
CA PRO A 438 21.38 11.43 -19.29
C PRO A 438 20.15 11.09 -18.45
N GLU A 439 20.27 11.13 -17.13
CA GLU A 439 19.20 10.91 -16.18
C GLU A 439 18.46 12.22 -15.81
N GLY A 440 19.05 13.36 -16.11
CA GLY A 440 18.50 14.69 -15.84
C GLY A 440 17.48 15.16 -16.87
N PHE A 441 17.02 16.38 -16.75
CA PHE A 441 15.98 16.97 -17.59
C PHE A 441 16.53 17.82 -18.75
N ASP A 442 15.71 17.93 -19.79
CA ASP A 442 15.84 18.98 -20.81
C ASP A 442 14.48 19.72 -20.95
N LYS A 443 14.41 20.89 -20.33
CA LYS A 443 13.21 21.75 -20.29
C LYS A 443 11.95 21.02 -19.77
N PRO A 444 11.96 20.51 -18.53
CA PRO A 444 10.78 19.90 -17.92
C PRO A 444 9.67 20.95 -17.80
N LEU A 445 8.41 20.53 -17.92
CA LEU A 445 7.27 21.46 -17.92
C LEU A 445 6.26 21.22 -16.81
N GLY A 446 5.89 19.98 -16.52
CA GLY A 446 4.98 19.63 -15.45
C GLY A 446 5.54 18.51 -14.60
N THR A 447 5.26 18.54 -13.32
CA THR A 447 5.63 17.47 -12.37
C THR A 447 4.46 17.20 -11.48
N VAL A 448 4.17 15.92 -11.25
CA VAL A 448 3.23 15.45 -10.23
C VAL A 448 3.92 14.48 -9.30
N TYR A 449 3.42 14.34 -8.09
CA TYR A 449 3.91 13.39 -7.10
C TYR A 449 2.80 12.42 -6.74
N HIS A 450 3.09 11.15 -6.81
CA HIS A 450 2.15 10.12 -6.42
C HIS A 450 2.93 8.85 -6.04
N LYS A 451 2.54 8.23 -4.94
CA LYS A 451 3.11 6.95 -4.50
C LYS A 451 4.63 6.92 -4.43
N ASP A 452 5.18 7.89 -3.69
CA ASP A 452 6.61 8.05 -3.49
C ASP A 452 7.45 8.28 -4.76
N GLU A 453 6.79 8.60 -5.88
CA GLU A 453 7.46 8.91 -7.15
C GLU A 453 7.03 10.26 -7.73
N PHE A 454 7.99 10.95 -8.31
CA PHE A 454 7.77 12.15 -9.11
C PHE A 454 7.71 11.77 -10.59
N TYR A 455 6.66 12.18 -11.27
CA TYR A 455 6.49 12.00 -12.70
C TYR A 455 6.59 13.36 -13.37
N THR A 456 7.61 13.52 -14.21
CA THR A 456 7.90 14.83 -14.82
C THR A 456 7.85 14.73 -16.34
N SER A 457 7.06 15.58 -16.97
CA SER A 457 7.05 15.73 -18.44
C SER A 457 8.33 16.45 -18.88
N ASP A 458 9.20 15.71 -19.55
CA ASP A 458 10.50 16.20 -20.02
C ASP A 458 10.40 16.55 -21.51
N LYS A 459 10.04 17.79 -21.77
CA LYS A 459 9.70 18.27 -23.11
C LYS A 459 10.83 18.08 -24.10
N GLY A 460 12.06 18.44 -23.75
CA GLY A 460 13.19 18.37 -24.66
C GLY A 460 13.57 16.94 -25.02
N ASN A 461 13.40 16.00 -24.08
CA ASN A 461 13.64 14.58 -24.30
C ASN A 461 12.41 13.84 -24.82
N ASN A 462 11.25 14.49 -24.93
CA ASN A 462 9.97 13.87 -25.38
C ASN A 462 9.63 12.58 -24.63
N CYS A 463 9.74 12.60 -23.31
CA CYS A 463 9.44 11.46 -22.44
C CYS A 463 8.89 11.93 -21.09
N ILE A 464 8.46 10.98 -20.29
CA ILE A 464 8.19 11.19 -18.87
C ILE A 464 9.32 10.58 -18.08
N LYS A 465 9.96 11.35 -17.22
CA LYS A 465 11.00 10.89 -16.30
C LYS A 465 10.44 10.69 -14.92
N VAL A 466 10.83 9.59 -14.29
CA VAL A 466 10.36 9.19 -12.97
C VAL A 466 11.53 9.21 -11.99
N PHE A 467 11.32 9.87 -10.88
CA PHE A 467 12.25 9.97 -9.77
C PHE A 467 11.57 9.48 -8.50
N ASN A 468 12.31 8.82 -7.62
CA ASN A 468 11.77 8.40 -6.35
C ASN A 468 11.57 9.59 -5.38
N ARG A 469 10.95 9.34 -4.25
CA ARG A 469 10.70 10.37 -3.22
C ARG A 469 11.96 11.08 -2.73
N PHE A 470 13.15 10.52 -2.91
CA PHE A 470 14.43 11.15 -2.55
C PHE A 470 15.04 11.98 -3.68
N GLY A 471 14.41 11.99 -4.86
CA GLY A 471 14.90 12.71 -6.04
C GLY A 471 15.96 11.94 -6.83
N ALA A 472 16.11 10.63 -6.62
CA ALA A 472 16.95 9.79 -7.45
C ALA A 472 16.17 9.30 -8.68
N TYR A 473 16.83 9.30 -9.85
CA TYR A 473 16.24 8.79 -11.08
C TYR A 473 15.92 7.29 -10.96
N VAL A 474 14.74 6.91 -11.43
CA VAL A 474 14.26 5.52 -11.40
C VAL A 474 14.14 4.94 -12.81
N ARG A 475 13.40 5.64 -13.67
CA ARG A 475 13.09 5.18 -15.04
C ARG A 475 12.55 6.33 -15.89
N GLN A 476 12.37 6.05 -17.17
CA GLN A 476 11.61 6.92 -18.06
C GLN A 476 10.74 6.08 -18.99
N PHE A 477 9.70 6.68 -19.53
CA PHE A 477 8.85 6.09 -20.56
C PHE A 477 8.44 7.13 -21.61
N GLY A 478 8.09 6.63 -22.77
CA GLY A 478 7.87 7.48 -23.94
C GLY A 478 9.15 7.81 -24.70
N ARG A 479 8.97 8.22 -25.94
CA ARG A 479 10.02 8.66 -26.86
C ARG A 479 9.42 9.59 -27.93
N VAL A 480 10.25 10.28 -28.68
CA VAL A 480 9.78 11.15 -29.77
C VAL A 480 9.03 10.36 -30.85
N GLY A 481 7.86 10.85 -31.26
CA GLY A 481 7.07 10.27 -32.34
C GLY A 481 5.58 10.62 -32.32
N PHE A 482 4.81 9.91 -33.17
CA PHE A 482 3.35 10.10 -33.33
C PHE A 482 2.56 8.84 -32.92
N GLY A 483 3.24 7.75 -32.64
CA GLY A 483 2.67 6.44 -32.36
C GLY A 483 2.07 6.33 -30.95
N THR A 484 1.71 5.11 -30.62
CA THR A 484 1.28 4.74 -29.28
C THR A 484 2.46 4.80 -28.34
N GLY A 485 2.32 5.55 -27.25
CA GLY A 485 3.41 5.71 -26.30
C GLY A 485 4.55 6.63 -26.74
N GLU A 486 4.38 7.36 -27.83
CA GLU A 486 5.33 8.35 -28.33
C GLU A 486 4.80 9.77 -28.11
N PHE A 487 5.71 10.71 -27.87
CA PHE A 487 5.39 12.10 -27.56
C PHE A 487 5.99 13.10 -28.52
N ARG A 488 5.31 14.23 -28.68
CA ARG A 488 5.87 15.45 -29.25
C ARG A 488 5.50 16.65 -28.35
N CYS A 489 6.49 17.13 -27.63
CA CYS A 489 6.33 18.22 -26.70
C CYS A 489 5.32 17.89 -25.57
N PRO A 490 5.57 16.87 -24.72
CA PRO A 490 4.74 16.60 -23.54
C PRO A 490 4.79 17.79 -22.59
N ARG A 491 3.62 18.25 -22.08
CA ARG A 491 3.51 19.44 -21.22
C ARG A 491 2.81 19.13 -19.91
N GLY A 492 1.55 19.52 -19.80
CA GLY A 492 0.75 19.29 -18.61
C GLY A 492 0.64 17.81 -18.29
N ILE A 493 0.77 17.50 -17.03
CA ILE A 493 0.68 16.14 -16.49
C ILE A 493 -0.18 16.21 -15.24
N THR A 494 -1.05 15.24 -15.06
CA THR A 494 -1.84 15.04 -13.84
C THR A 494 -1.93 13.57 -13.50
N VAL A 495 -2.26 13.27 -12.27
CA VAL A 495 -2.40 11.90 -11.77
C VAL A 495 -3.84 11.63 -11.38
N ASP A 496 -4.39 10.55 -11.90
CA ASP A 496 -5.62 9.97 -11.41
C ASP A 496 -5.29 8.98 -10.30
N SER A 497 -5.32 9.49 -9.07
CA SER A 497 -4.98 8.72 -7.89
C SER A 497 -5.97 7.60 -7.59
N ALA A 498 -7.21 7.70 -8.08
CA ALA A 498 -8.23 6.67 -7.89
C ALA A 498 -7.99 5.44 -8.78
N ASN A 499 -7.41 5.63 -9.97
CA ASN A 499 -7.19 4.56 -10.95
C ASN A 499 -5.70 4.30 -11.24
N ASP A 500 -4.78 5.01 -10.58
CA ASP A 500 -3.34 4.90 -10.78
C ASP A 500 -2.89 5.19 -12.21
N PHE A 501 -3.48 6.21 -12.81
CA PHE A 501 -3.12 6.63 -14.15
C PHE A 501 -2.42 7.99 -14.15
N ILE A 502 -1.46 8.11 -15.04
CA ILE A 502 -0.83 9.38 -15.40
C ILE A 502 -1.43 9.84 -16.73
N LEU A 503 -1.96 11.05 -16.74
CA LEU A 503 -2.47 11.69 -17.94
C LEU A 503 -1.50 12.77 -18.39
N VAL A 504 -1.10 12.75 -19.64
CA VAL A 504 -0.10 13.66 -20.22
C VAL A 504 -0.63 14.36 -21.44
N CYS A 505 -0.59 15.69 -21.46
CA CYS A 505 -0.82 16.48 -22.65
C CYS A 505 0.32 16.31 -23.66
N ASP A 506 0.04 15.66 -24.76
CA ASP A 506 0.94 15.58 -25.91
C ASP A 506 0.60 16.71 -26.88
N THR A 507 1.25 17.83 -26.65
CA THR A 507 0.85 19.14 -27.19
C THR A 507 0.86 19.19 -28.72
N GLU A 508 1.91 18.71 -29.35
CA GLU A 508 2.07 18.75 -30.81
C GLU A 508 1.36 17.59 -31.52
N ASN A 509 1.04 16.51 -30.80
CA ASN A 509 0.21 15.42 -31.31
C ASN A 509 -1.30 15.64 -31.08
N HIS A 510 -1.68 16.74 -30.42
CA HIS A 510 -3.07 17.11 -30.15
C HIS A 510 -3.88 16.03 -29.44
N CYS A 511 -3.26 15.32 -28.50
CA CYS A 511 -3.92 14.26 -27.73
C CYS A 511 -3.47 14.26 -26.27
N ILE A 512 -4.19 13.47 -25.49
CA ILE A 512 -3.82 13.14 -24.11
C ILE A 512 -3.53 11.66 -24.08
N HIS A 513 -2.36 11.30 -23.58
CA HIS A 513 -1.97 9.92 -23.32
C HIS A 513 -2.30 9.55 -21.88
N VAL A 514 -2.73 8.31 -21.68
CA VAL A 514 -2.97 7.70 -20.37
C VAL A 514 -1.99 6.55 -20.18
N TYR A 515 -1.26 6.58 -19.09
CA TYR A 515 -0.30 5.56 -18.71
C TYR A 515 -0.60 5.03 -17.31
N LYS A 516 -0.20 3.79 -17.05
CA LYS A 516 -0.04 3.31 -15.68
C LYS A 516 1.21 3.90 -15.05
N LEU A 517 1.32 3.79 -13.74
CA LEU A 517 2.49 4.28 -12.99
C LEU A 517 3.81 3.61 -13.43
N ASP A 518 3.78 2.37 -13.87
CA ASP A 518 4.94 1.63 -14.38
C ASP A 518 5.42 2.10 -15.76
N GLY A 519 4.68 3.01 -16.41
CA GLY A 519 4.95 3.51 -17.75
C GLY A 519 4.28 2.71 -18.87
N THR A 520 3.44 1.74 -18.54
CA THR A 520 2.63 1.02 -19.55
C THR A 520 1.59 1.97 -20.14
N HIS A 521 1.62 2.15 -21.46
CA HIS A 521 0.63 2.93 -22.16
C HIS A 521 -0.73 2.24 -22.14
N VAL A 522 -1.77 2.93 -21.70
CA VAL A 522 -3.14 2.41 -21.60
C VAL A 522 -3.95 2.80 -22.86
N THR A 523 -4.06 4.08 -23.11
CA THR A 523 -4.82 4.62 -24.22
C THR A 523 -4.42 6.05 -24.54
N LYS A 524 -4.94 6.60 -25.63
CA LYS A 524 -4.89 8.03 -25.93
C LYS A 524 -6.19 8.50 -26.53
N PHE A 525 -6.55 9.74 -26.27
CA PHE A 525 -7.71 10.36 -26.89
C PHE A 525 -7.36 11.76 -27.43
N GLY A 526 -7.95 12.09 -28.55
CA GLY A 526 -7.65 13.34 -29.24
C GLY A 526 -8.30 14.54 -28.58
N THR A 527 -7.64 15.68 -28.65
CA THR A 527 -8.20 16.98 -28.33
C THR A 527 -8.41 17.76 -29.63
N LYS A 528 -9.52 18.51 -29.72
CA LYS A 528 -9.78 19.35 -30.91
C LYS A 528 -8.84 20.57 -31.00
N LYS A 529 -8.01 20.78 -29.98
CA LYS A 529 -7.09 21.92 -29.84
C LYS A 529 -5.82 21.47 -29.15
N THR A 530 -4.77 22.25 -29.28
CA THR A 530 -3.45 22.01 -28.68
C THR A 530 -3.53 21.99 -27.15
N PRO A 531 -3.44 20.82 -26.48
CA PRO A 531 -3.54 20.71 -25.03
C PRO A 531 -2.25 21.22 -24.38
N VAL A 532 -2.35 21.92 -23.27
CA VAL A 532 -1.19 22.47 -22.53
C VAL A 532 -1.25 22.16 -21.05
N GLY A 533 -2.27 22.63 -20.34
CA GLY A 533 -2.54 22.29 -18.95
C GLY A 533 -3.65 21.26 -18.86
N ILE A 534 -3.57 20.40 -17.85
CA ILE A 534 -4.56 19.34 -17.60
C ILE A 534 -4.75 19.18 -16.10
N ASP A 535 -5.98 18.92 -15.70
CA ASP A 535 -6.30 18.45 -14.36
C ASP A 535 -7.58 17.60 -14.39
N LEU A 536 -7.83 16.88 -13.31
CA LEU A 536 -9.02 16.04 -13.16
C LEU A 536 -10.16 16.85 -12.55
N LEU A 537 -11.36 16.61 -13.02
CA LEU A 537 -12.60 17.15 -12.45
C LEU A 537 -13.45 16.00 -11.94
N LYS A 538 -14.28 16.26 -10.93
CA LYS A 538 -15.23 15.26 -10.42
C LYS A 538 -16.08 14.63 -11.54
N GLY A 539 -16.50 13.39 -11.35
CA GLY A 539 -17.42 12.73 -12.27
C GLY A 539 -16.77 12.21 -13.56
N ARG A 540 -15.53 11.73 -13.47
CA ARG A 540 -14.80 11.13 -14.61
C ARG A 540 -14.59 12.11 -15.77
N GLN A 541 -14.22 13.31 -15.46
CA GLN A 541 -13.96 14.37 -16.43
C GLN A 541 -12.54 14.90 -16.26
N VAL A 542 -11.97 15.37 -17.37
CA VAL A 542 -10.71 16.11 -17.37
C VAL A 542 -10.94 17.51 -17.89
N ILE A 543 -10.25 18.47 -17.28
CA ILE A 543 -10.17 19.84 -17.78
C ILE A 543 -8.84 20.03 -18.49
N VAL A 544 -8.89 20.64 -19.65
CA VAL A 544 -7.71 20.83 -20.51
C VAL A 544 -7.69 22.26 -21.02
N SER A 545 -6.60 22.99 -20.75
CA SER A 545 -6.37 24.28 -21.36
C SER A 545 -5.80 24.12 -22.76
N SER A 546 -6.22 24.99 -23.67
CA SER A 546 -5.66 25.07 -25.02
C SER A 546 -5.05 26.43 -25.27
N TYR A 547 -3.72 26.49 -25.24
CA TYR A 547 -2.96 27.73 -25.37
C TYR A 547 -3.28 28.49 -26.66
N TYR A 548 -3.12 27.85 -27.82
CA TYR A 548 -3.44 28.45 -29.11
C TYR A 548 -4.93 28.41 -29.45
N GLY A 549 -5.71 27.57 -28.77
CA GLY A 549 -7.15 27.51 -28.89
C GLY A 549 -7.89 28.61 -28.11
N HIS A 550 -7.18 29.33 -27.22
CA HIS A 550 -7.74 30.37 -26.37
C HIS A 550 -8.98 29.94 -25.59
N CYS A 551 -9.01 28.71 -25.12
CA CYS A 551 -10.16 28.13 -24.41
C CYS A 551 -9.71 27.04 -23.43
N VAL A 552 -10.62 26.68 -22.56
CA VAL A 552 -10.54 25.48 -21.73
C VAL A 552 -11.63 24.51 -22.19
N GLN A 553 -11.33 23.23 -22.19
CA GLN A 553 -12.26 22.16 -22.54
C GLN A 553 -12.47 21.24 -21.36
N ILE A 554 -13.71 20.84 -21.11
CA ILE A 554 -14.06 19.74 -20.22
C ILE A 554 -14.37 18.54 -21.13
N LEU A 555 -13.67 17.45 -20.92
CA LEU A 555 -13.76 16.24 -21.74
C LEU A 555 -14.21 15.07 -20.87
N THR A 556 -14.88 14.11 -21.47
CA THR A 556 -15.14 12.82 -20.83
C THR A 556 -13.83 12.07 -20.66
N TYR A 557 -13.68 11.46 -19.48
CA TYR A 557 -12.59 10.58 -19.12
C TYR A 557 -13.17 9.44 -18.27
N LEU A 558 -12.96 8.16 -18.63
CA LEU A 558 -13.43 6.92 -17.95
C LEU A 558 -14.93 6.86 -17.60
#